data_2da0e56946b7ccc079a2571917dd8ff7
#
_entry.id   2da0e56946b7ccc079a2571917dd8ff7
#
_cell.length_a   1.000
_cell.length_b   1.000
_cell.length_c   1.000
_cell.angle_alpha   90.00
_cell.angle_beta   90.00
_cell.angle_gamma   90.00
#
_symmetry.space_group_name_H-M   'P 1'
#
loop_
_entity.id
_entity.type
_entity.pdbx_description
1 polymer ?
#
loop_
_entity_poly.entity_id
_entity_poly.type
_entity_poly.pdbx_seq_one_letter_code
_entity_poly.pdbx_strand_id
1 'polypeptide(L)'
;MMILTRFFCLYLLLIGCTNKSDVASGEREVFSVIAGALQRDAAKGKFVDARVLVTREKIDAAGIPLLFIELESGQNGTSIKYPGENTGDVWLGIDGGTITLKSGMLLATRGMGDDLMASVGNLPNLSQIAGELTYDKKQIWLSEDNKISKLNFTCKINGAAKPTEIDVFDKKFNVRRVEEQCQANNVDLLNLYFIDDRGIVRRSKQYHSKTLGYILIERLD
;
A
#
# COMPACT_ATOMS: atom_id res chain seq x y z
N MET A 1 -64.73 -38.36 -0.53
CA MET A 1 -63.51 -38.66 -1.29
C MET A 1 -62.62 -37.45 -1.18
N MET A 2 -61.76 -37.43 -0.12
CA MET A 2 -60.92 -36.28 0.24
C MET A 2 -59.57 -36.46 -0.45
N ILE A 3 -59.18 -35.50 -1.29
CA ILE A 3 -57.87 -35.42 -1.90
C ILE A 3 -56.97 -34.62 -0.98
N LEU A 4 -55.97 -35.28 -0.37
CA LEU A 4 -54.96 -34.73 0.49
C LEU A 4 -53.82 -34.17 -0.37
N THR A 5 -53.74 -32.86 -0.54
CA THR A 5 -52.67 -32.16 -1.25
C THR A 5 -51.46 -32.03 -0.31
N ARG A 6 -50.40 -32.80 -0.57
CA ARG A 6 -49.11 -32.70 0.12
C ARG A 6 -48.34 -31.43 -0.39
N PHE A 7 -48.21 -30.46 0.44
CA PHE A 7 -47.25 -29.37 0.24
C PHE A 7 -45.84 -29.88 0.55
N PHE A 8 -45.04 -30.00 -0.49
CA PHE A 8 -43.61 -30.31 -0.36
C PHE A 8 -42.85 -29.00 -0.22
N CYS A 9 -42.50 -28.65 1.03
CA CYS A 9 -41.65 -27.48 1.33
C CYS A 9 -40.20 -27.78 0.92
N LEU A 10 -39.78 -27.25 -0.21
CA LEU A 10 -38.38 -27.30 -0.67
C LEU A 10 -37.55 -26.31 0.11
N TYR A 11 -36.87 -26.76 1.16
CA TYR A 11 -35.84 -25.98 1.89
C TYR A 11 -34.60 -25.84 1.00
N LEU A 12 -34.44 -24.71 0.32
CA LEU A 12 -33.19 -24.30 -0.30
C LEU A 12 -32.18 -23.94 0.79
N LEU A 13 -31.27 -24.86 1.08
CA LEU A 13 -30.08 -24.61 1.87
C LEU A 13 -29.15 -23.69 1.05
N LEU A 14 -29.18 -22.39 1.32
CA LEU A 14 -28.17 -21.45 0.88
C LEU A 14 -26.87 -21.78 1.63
N ILE A 15 -26.04 -22.63 1.04
CA ILE A 15 -24.66 -22.83 1.50
C ILE A 15 -23.90 -21.58 1.06
N GLY A 16 -23.87 -20.59 1.93
CA GLY A 16 -22.99 -19.43 1.77
C GLY A 16 -21.54 -19.92 1.83
N CYS A 17 -20.81 -19.80 0.72
CA CYS A 17 -19.35 -19.94 0.73
C CYS A 17 -18.78 -18.84 1.63
N THR A 18 -18.54 -19.14 2.90
CA THR A 18 -17.65 -18.35 3.73
C THR A 18 -16.23 -18.65 3.29
N ASN A 19 -15.65 -17.79 2.45
CA ASN A 19 -14.21 -17.77 2.23
C ASN A 19 -13.56 -17.38 3.55
N LYS A 20 -13.22 -18.37 4.37
CA LYS A 20 -12.26 -18.18 5.45
C LYS A 20 -10.90 -17.98 4.79
N SER A 21 -10.48 -16.71 4.64
CA SER A 21 -9.07 -16.43 4.45
C SER A 21 -8.37 -16.86 5.74
N ASP A 22 -7.57 -17.92 5.66
CA ASP A 22 -6.70 -18.39 6.75
C ASP A 22 -5.53 -17.39 6.94
N VAL A 23 -5.86 -16.23 7.50
CA VAL A 23 -4.85 -15.37 8.14
C VAL A 23 -4.58 -16.01 9.49
N ALA A 24 -3.32 -16.38 9.75
CA ALA A 24 -2.91 -17.06 10.96
C ALA A 24 -3.44 -16.30 12.20
N SER A 25 -3.92 -17.03 13.20
CA SER A 25 -4.62 -16.45 14.36
C SER A 25 -3.80 -15.40 15.13
N GLY A 26 -2.47 -15.52 15.16
CA GLY A 26 -1.57 -14.54 15.78
C GLY A 26 -1.47 -13.22 15.03
N GLU A 27 -1.52 -13.23 13.69
CA GLU A 27 -1.50 -12.01 12.86
C GLU A 27 -2.74 -11.15 13.09
N ARG A 28 -3.90 -11.78 13.32
CA ARG A 28 -5.16 -11.07 13.63
C ARG A 28 -5.12 -10.40 15.00
N GLU A 29 -4.49 -11.02 15.96
CA GLU A 29 -4.49 -10.51 17.35
C GLU A 29 -3.65 -9.23 17.46
N VAL A 30 -2.44 -9.21 16.91
CA VAL A 30 -1.58 -8.02 16.94
C VAL A 30 -2.14 -6.89 16.08
N PHE A 31 -2.64 -7.22 14.88
CA PHE A 31 -3.32 -6.24 14.04
C PHE A 31 -4.56 -5.67 14.73
N SER A 32 -5.34 -6.50 15.42
CA SER A 32 -6.52 -6.05 16.17
C SER A 32 -6.19 -5.12 17.34
N VAL A 33 -5.04 -5.30 17.99
CA VAL A 33 -4.57 -4.42 19.07
C VAL A 33 -4.17 -3.04 18.52
N ILE A 34 -3.39 -3.01 17.45
CA ILE A 34 -3.00 -1.75 16.78
C ILE A 34 -4.24 -1.08 16.18
N ALA A 35 -5.07 -1.82 15.44
CA ALA A 35 -6.30 -1.33 14.83
C ALA A 35 -7.29 -0.84 15.90
N GLY A 36 -7.46 -1.56 17.00
CA GLY A 36 -8.36 -1.20 18.09
C GLY A 36 -7.91 0.05 18.84
N ALA A 37 -6.62 0.35 18.92
CA ALA A 37 -6.13 1.61 19.48
C ALA A 37 -6.41 2.78 18.53
N LEU A 38 -6.10 2.61 17.24
CA LEU A 38 -6.33 3.62 16.20
C LEU A 38 -7.82 3.92 16.00
N GLN A 39 -8.67 2.89 15.95
CA GLN A 39 -10.13 3.06 15.79
C GLN A 39 -10.80 3.73 17.00
N ARG A 40 -10.36 3.44 18.24
CA ARG A 40 -10.94 4.06 19.45
C ARG A 40 -10.69 5.56 19.50
N ASP A 41 -9.54 6.02 19.05
CA ASP A 41 -9.22 7.44 19.06
C ASP A 41 -9.76 8.17 17.82
N ALA A 42 -9.82 7.51 16.66
CA ALA A 42 -10.52 8.00 15.47
C ALA A 42 -12.03 8.17 15.71
N ALA A 43 -12.67 7.24 16.44
CA ALA A 43 -14.08 7.35 16.83
C ALA A 43 -14.37 8.55 17.76
N LYS A 44 -13.35 9.12 18.40
CA LYS A 44 -13.44 10.34 19.21
C LYS A 44 -13.15 11.62 18.40
N GLY A 45 -13.02 11.52 17.06
CA GLY A 45 -12.71 12.65 16.20
C GLY A 45 -11.29 13.20 16.37
N LYS A 46 -10.40 12.44 17.01
CA LYS A 46 -8.99 12.81 17.14
C LYS A 46 -8.18 12.22 15.99
N PHE A 47 -7.38 13.06 15.35
CA PHE A 47 -6.30 12.57 14.48
C PHE A 47 -5.34 11.75 15.35
N VAL A 48 -5.12 10.51 14.94
CA VAL A 48 -4.22 9.59 15.63
C VAL A 48 -2.96 9.44 14.80
N ASP A 49 -1.85 9.92 15.33
CA ASP A 49 -0.56 9.74 14.70
C ASP A 49 -0.06 8.31 14.94
N ALA A 50 -0.13 7.48 13.89
CA ALA A 50 0.35 6.10 13.96
C ALA A 50 1.86 6.02 14.22
N ARG A 51 2.64 7.05 13.88
CA ARG A 51 4.08 7.09 14.16
C ARG A 51 4.37 7.12 15.68
N VAL A 52 3.48 7.72 16.47
CA VAL A 52 3.60 7.76 17.93
C VAL A 52 3.13 6.45 18.58
N LEU A 53 2.09 5.82 17.99
CA LEU A 53 1.48 4.62 18.57
C LEU A 53 2.21 3.33 18.24
N VAL A 54 2.86 3.28 17.08
CA VAL A 54 3.57 2.10 16.58
C VAL A 54 5.03 2.20 17.01
N THR A 55 5.41 1.42 18.02
CA THR A 55 6.79 1.34 18.51
C THR A 55 7.53 0.18 17.88
N ARG A 56 8.87 0.20 17.89
CA ARG A 56 9.71 -0.92 17.43
C ARG A 56 9.34 -2.23 18.12
N GLU A 57 9.12 -2.18 19.43
CA GLU A 57 8.71 -3.36 20.21
C GLU A 57 7.42 -4.00 19.68
N LYS A 58 6.42 -3.18 19.36
CA LYS A 58 5.16 -3.67 18.78
C LYS A 58 5.33 -4.24 17.37
N ILE A 59 6.19 -3.63 16.56
CA ILE A 59 6.49 -4.11 15.21
C ILE A 59 7.16 -5.49 15.30
N ASP A 60 8.17 -5.63 16.17
CA ASP A 60 8.90 -6.87 16.32
C ASP A 60 8.02 -7.98 16.93
N ALA A 61 7.15 -7.62 17.88
CA ALA A 61 6.17 -8.54 18.46
C ALA A 61 5.09 -8.99 17.44
N ALA A 62 4.76 -8.14 16.47
CA ALA A 62 3.79 -8.49 15.42
C ALA A 62 4.29 -9.64 14.54
N GLY A 63 5.59 -9.70 14.25
CA GLY A 63 6.21 -10.77 13.46
C GLY A 63 5.71 -10.88 12.02
N ILE A 64 5.00 -9.86 11.52
CA ILE A 64 4.41 -9.81 10.18
C ILE A 64 4.92 -8.60 9.40
N PRO A 65 4.91 -8.65 8.06
CA PRO A 65 5.22 -7.49 7.24
C PRO A 65 4.22 -6.37 7.46
N LEU A 66 4.73 -5.17 7.81
CA LEU A 66 3.96 -3.97 8.03
C LEU A 66 4.47 -2.83 7.15
N LEU A 67 3.55 -1.99 6.65
CA LEU A 67 3.87 -0.67 6.11
C LEU A 67 3.37 0.41 7.07
N PHE A 68 4.13 1.48 7.16
CA PHE A 68 3.66 2.79 7.58
C PHE A 68 3.48 3.66 6.34
N ILE A 69 2.38 4.39 6.30
CA ILE A 69 1.99 5.22 5.17
C ILE A 69 1.63 6.60 5.71
N GLU A 70 2.16 7.64 5.05
CA GLU A 70 1.89 9.03 5.42
C GLU A 70 1.63 9.85 4.15
N LEU A 71 0.51 10.55 4.13
CA LEU A 71 0.14 11.49 3.08
C LEU A 71 0.83 12.84 3.31
N GLU A 72 0.95 13.65 2.27
CA GLU A 72 1.53 15.00 2.38
C GLU A 72 0.74 15.92 3.32
N SER A 73 -0.55 15.64 3.54
CA SER A 73 -1.40 16.30 4.55
C SER A 73 -1.01 15.99 6.00
N GLY A 74 -0.13 15.00 6.23
CA GLY A 74 0.23 14.49 7.55
C GLY A 74 -0.66 13.35 8.05
N GLN A 75 -1.76 13.03 7.37
CA GLN A 75 -2.55 11.84 7.69
C GLN A 75 -1.72 10.59 7.49
N ASN A 76 -1.73 9.69 8.47
CA ASN A 76 -0.91 8.50 8.42
C ASN A 76 -1.59 7.28 9.05
N GLY A 77 -1.06 6.10 8.75
CA GLY A 77 -1.58 4.84 9.23
C GLY A 77 -0.65 3.66 8.94
N THR A 78 -1.09 2.48 9.34
CA THR A 78 -0.37 1.23 9.06
C THR A 78 -1.20 0.30 8.20
N SER A 79 -0.50 -0.55 7.44
CA SER A 79 -1.12 -1.58 6.60
C SER A 79 -0.39 -2.90 6.76
N ILE A 80 -1.13 -4.00 6.70
CA ILE A 80 -0.59 -5.36 6.65
C ILE A 80 -0.59 -5.89 5.23
N LYS A 81 0.34 -6.79 4.94
CA LYS A 81 0.35 -7.49 3.65
C LYS A 81 -0.86 -8.40 3.56
N TYR A 82 -1.70 -8.19 2.55
CA TYR A 82 -2.83 -9.08 2.27
C TYR A 82 -2.35 -10.32 1.51
N PRO A 83 -2.73 -11.53 1.94
CA PRO A 83 -2.40 -12.74 1.22
C PRO A 83 -3.09 -12.72 -0.16
N GLY A 84 -2.34 -12.86 -1.22
CA GLY A 84 -2.88 -12.90 -2.57
C GLY A 84 -1.79 -13.21 -3.58
N GLU A 85 -2.18 -13.88 -4.64
CA GLU A 85 -1.33 -14.10 -5.79
C GLU A 85 -1.47 -12.89 -6.71
N ASN A 86 -0.37 -12.37 -7.29
CA ASN A 86 -0.38 -11.76 -8.60
C ASN A 86 0.52 -10.54 -8.79
N THR A 87 0.13 -9.59 -9.59
CA THR A 87 0.89 -8.52 -10.22
C THR A 87 1.59 -7.54 -9.27
N GLY A 88 1.37 -7.66 -7.97
CA GLY A 88 1.98 -6.82 -6.93
C GLY A 88 1.56 -7.24 -5.52
N ASP A 89 2.27 -6.72 -4.52
CA ASP A 89 1.93 -6.90 -3.11
C ASP A 89 0.80 -5.93 -2.74
N VAL A 90 -0.33 -6.47 -2.30
CA VAL A 90 -1.47 -5.69 -1.79
C VAL A 90 -1.30 -5.51 -0.28
N TRP A 91 -1.46 -4.27 0.18
CA TRP A 91 -1.38 -3.88 1.58
C TRP A 91 -2.70 -3.27 2.00
N LEU A 92 -3.29 -3.82 3.05
CA LEU A 92 -4.60 -3.44 3.58
C LEU A 92 -4.44 -2.58 4.82
N GLY A 93 -4.95 -1.37 4.79
CA GLY A 93 -5.04 -0.46 5.92
C GLY A 93 -6.17 -0.86 6.89
N ILE A 94 -6.09 -0.37 8.11
CA ILE A 94 -7.12 -0.61 9.14
C ILE A 94 -8.47 0.06 8.83
N ASP A 95 -8.44 1.07 7.98
CA ASP A 95 -9.62 1.81 7.49
C ASP A 95 -10.27 1.14 6.26
N GLY A 96 -9.68 0.03 5.78
CA GLY A 96 -10.11 -0.68 4.58
C GLY A 96 -9.50 -0.15 3.28
N GLY A 97 -8.73 0.92 3.34
CA GLY A 97 -7.95 1.41 2.20
C GLY A 97 -6.87 0.42 1.79
N THR A 98 -6.52 0.37 0.51
CA THR A 98 -5.45 -0.51 0.04
C THR A 98 -4.41 0.23 -0.79
N ILE A 99 -3.17 -0.23 -0.67
CA ILE A 99 -2.06 0.14 -1.54
C ILE A 99 -1.51 -1.12 -2.20
N THR A 100 -1.28 -1.05 -3.50
CA THR A 100 -0.61 -2.12 -4.24
C THR A 100 0.77 -1.64 -4.67
N LEU A 101 1.79 -2.40 -4.31
CA LEU A 101 3.18 -2.14 -4.67
C LEU A 101 3.72 -3.26 -5.56
N LYS A 102 4.54 -2.89 -6.57
CA LYS A 102 5.32 -3.84 -7.35
C LYS A 102 6.79 -3.45 -7.23
N SER A 103 7.60 -4.34 -6.65
CA SER A 103 9.02 -4.04 -6.35
C SER A 103 9.22 -2.71 -5.62
N GLY A 104 8.28 -2.32 -4.73
CA GLY A 104 8.28 -1.06 -3.99
C GLY A 104 7.71 0.15 -4.73
N MET A 105 7.39 0.03 -6.03
CA MET A 105 6.76 1.09 -6.82
C MET A 105 5.24 1.06 -6.64
N LEU A 106 4.63 2.24 -6.50
CA LEU A 106 3.18 2.39 -6.36
C LEU A 106 2.47 2.00 -7.66
N LEU A 107 1.64 0.97 -7.57
CA LEU A 107 0.88 0.43 -8.70
C LEU A 107 -0.57 0.87 -8.69
N ALA A 108 -1.21 0.86 -7.51
CA ALA A 108 -2.60 1.25 -7.34
C ALA A 108 -2.92 1.61 -5.89
N THR A 109 -3.99 2.39 -5.68
CA THR A 109 -4.60 2.65 -4.37
C THR A 109 -6.11 2.50 -4.46
N ARG A 110 -6.76 2.25 -3.32
CA ARG A 110 -8.21 2.24 -3.17
C ARG A 110 -8.60 2.81 -1.82
N GLY A 111 -9.64 3.67 -1.83
CA GLY A 111 -10.20 4.22 -0.60
C GLY A 111 -9.42 5.40 -0.03
N MET A 112 -8.59 6.08 -0.84
CA MET A 112 -7.78 7.22 -0.42
C MET A 112 -8.30 8.57 -0.96
N GLY A 113 -9.46 8.57 -1.62
CA GLY A 113 -10.01 9.74 -2.30
C GLY A 113 -9.68 9.72 -3.78
N ASP A 114 -8.76 10.57 -4.26
CA ASP A 114 -8.28 10.51 -5.65
C ASP A 114 -7.42 9.27 -5.87
N ASP A 115 -8.06 8.14 -6.12
CA ASP A 115 -7.36 6.86 -6.19
C ASP A 115 -6.52 6.69 -7.46
N LEU A 116 -5.29 6.25 -7.30
CA LEU A 116 -4.49 5.72 -8.40
C LEU A 116 -5.06 4.36 -8.82
N MET A 117 -5.87 4.36 -9.88
CA MET A 117 -6.50 3.13 -10.36
C MET A 117 -5.50 2.12 -10.90
N ALA A 118 -4.48 2.60 -11.60
CA ALA A 118 -3.41 1.76 -12.13
C ALA A 118 -2.20 2.60 -12.55
N SER A 119 -1.00 2.03 -12.33
CA SER A 119 0.24 2.42 -13.00
C SER A 119 0.65 1.28 -13.92
N VAL A 120 0.54 1.48 -15.24
CA VAL A 120 0.78 0.44 -16.26
C VAL A 120 1.97 0.79 -17.14
N GLY A 121 2.73 -0.22 -17.51
CA GLY A 121 3.94 -0.11 -18.32
C GLY A 121 4.96 -1.18 -17.92
N ASN A 122 6.13 -1.10 -18.52
CA ASN A 122 7.25 -1.99 -18.17
C ASN A 122 7.97 -1.46 -16.91
N LEU A 123 7.27 -1.47 -15.77
CA LEU A 123 7.82 -1.00 -14.50
C LEU A 123 9.06 -1.82 -14.13
N PRO A 124 10.21 -1.17 -13.93
CA PRO A 124 11.47 -1.85 -13.65
C PRO A 124 11.48 -2.47 -12.25
N ASN A 125 12.30 -3.50 -12.08
CA ASN A 125 12.63 -3.99 -10.76
C ASN A 125 13.74 -3.10 -10.15
N LEU A 126 13.36 -2.29 -9.18
CA LEU A 126 14.26 -1.31 -8.53
C LEU A 126 15.51 -1.95 -7.93
N SER A 127 15.43 -3.19 -7.44
CA SER A 127 16.56 -3.88 -6.82
C SER A 127 17.68 -4.20 -7.85
N GLN A 128 17.33 -4.30 -9.13
CA GLN A 128 18.24 -4.68 -10.20
C GLN A 128 18.85 -3.49 -10.96
N ILE A 129 18.41 -2.26 -10.66
CA ILE A 129 18.90 -1.07 -11.36
C ILE A 129 20.25 -0.64 -10.78
N ALA A 130 21.29 -0.71 -11.56
CA ALA A 130 22.64 -0.29 -11.16
C ALA A 130 23.08 1.05 -11.80
N GLY A 131 22.42 1.49 -12.86
CA GLY A 131 22.75 2.70 -13.64
C GLY A 131 21.50 3.48 -14.01
N GLU A 132 21.54 4.13 -15.17
CA GLU A 132 20.40 4.85 -15.72
C GLU A 132 19.51 3.93 -16.55
N LEU A 133 18.19 4.09 -16.41
CA LEU A 133 17.18 3.41 -17.20
C LEU A 133 16.07 4.40 -17.57
N THR A 134 15.65 4.41 -18.83
CA THR A 134 14.47 5.16 -19.28
C THR A 134 13.35 4.20 -19.64
N TYR A 135 12.12 4.51 -19.23
CA TYR A 135 10.94 3.72 -19.53
C TYR A 135 9.68 4.58 -19.53
N ASP A 136 8.62 4.09 -20.16
CA ASP A 136 7.33 4.76 -20.18
C ASP A 136 6.36 4.07 -19.22
N LYS A 137 5.58 4.89 -18.49
CA LYS A 137 4.45 4.41 -17.69
C LYS A 137 3.23 5.30 -17.91
N LYS A 138 2.06 4.68 -17.86
CA LYS A 138 0.77 5.35 -17.85
C LYS A 138 0.15 5.24 -16.48
N GLN A 139 -0.26 6.37 -15.93
CA GLN A 139 -1.02 6.41 -14.69
C GLN A 139 -2.46 6.81 -14.97
N ILE A 140 -3.39 6.17 -14.26
CA ILE A 140 -4.83 6.35 -14.41
C ILE A 140 -5.39 6.61 -13.01
N TRP A 141 -6.08 7.73 -12.83
CA TRP A 141 -6.70 8.10 -11.56
C TRP A 141 -8.21 8.17 -11.68
N LEU A 142 -8.89 7.90 -10.57
CA LEU A 142 -10.31 8.14 -10.37
C LEU A 142 -10.46 9.12 -9.21
N SER A 143 -10.99 10.30 -9.50
CA SER A 143 -11.26 11.31 -8.48
C SER A 143 -12.55 11.01 -7.70
N GLU A 144 -12.76 11.68 -6.57
CA GLU A 144 -13.96 11.54 -5.73
C GLU A 144 -15.26 11.89 -6.49
N ASP A 145 -15.19 12.75 -7.49
CA ASP A 145 -16.32 13.11 -8.37
C ASP A 145 -16.48 12.14 -9.57
N ASN A 146 -15.89 10.95 -9.48
CA ASN A 146 -15.94 9.87 -10.48
C ASN A 146 -15.37 10.24 -11.87
N LYS A 147 -14.44 11.20 -11.92
CA LYS A 147 -13.74 11.54 -13.16
C LYS A 147 -12.46 10.74 -13.32
N ILE A 148 -12.27 10.18 -14.50
CA ILE A 148 -11.06 9.46 -14.86
C ILE A 148 -10.07 10.42 -15.52
N SER A 149 -8.86 10.51 -14.97
CA SER A 149 -7.73 11.21 -15.57
C SER A 149 -6.61 10.22 -15.94
N LYS A 150 -5.84 10.55 -16.99
CA LYS A 150 -4.77 9.67 -17.50
C LYS A 150 -3.59 10.54 -17.92
N LEU A 151 -2.39 10.13 -17.52
CA LEU A 151 -1.15 10.72 -18.01
C LEU A 151 -0.18 9.62 -18.45
N ASN A 152 0.51 9.87 -19.56
CA ASN A 152 1.62 9.04 -20.01
C ASN A 152 2.91 9.75 -19.62
N PHE A 153 3.74 9.09 -18.84
CA PHE A 153 5.00 9.60 -18.38
C PHE A 153 6.16 8.89 -19.10
N THR A 154 7.15 9.65 -19.50
CA THR A 154 8.49 9.12 -19.75
C THR A 154 9.30 9.33 -18.48
N CYS A 155 9.81 8.24 -17.91
CA CYS A 155 10.51 8.22 -16.64
C CYS A 155 11.97 7.83 -16.84
N LYS A 156 12.86 8.55 -16.15
CA LYS A 156 14.27 8.25 -16.05
C LYS A 156 14.61 7.87 -14.62
N ILE A 157 15.17 6.69 -14.45
CA ILE A 157 15.60 6.19 -13.14
C ILE A 157 17.12 6.18 -13.09
N ASN A 158 17.67 6.60 -11.94
CA ASN A 158 19.11 6.52 -11.67
C ASN A 158 19.32 5.72 -10.37
N GLY A 159 19.98 4.57 -10.53
CA GLY A 159 20.30 3.65 -9.44
C GLY A 159 21.74 3.75 -8.92
N ALA A 160 22.58 4.61 -9.53
CA ALA A 160 23.98 4.78 -9.15
C ALA A 160 24.14 5.72 -7.95
N ALA A 161 23.62 5.35 -6.78
CA ALA A 161 23.77 6.14 -5.57
C ALA A 161 24.74 5.52 -4.57
N LYS A 162 25.45 6.36 -3.81
CA LYS A 162 26.29 5.92 -2.71
C LYS A 162 25.42 5.34 -1.59
N PRO A 163 25.88 4.29 -0.91
CA PRO A 163 25.20 3.78 0.29
C PRO A 163 25.03 4.89 1.34
N THR A 164 23.90 4.89 1.99
CA THR A 164 23.58 5.78 3.11
C THR A 164 22.82 5.00 4.17
N GLU A 165 22.73 5.55 5.38
CA GLU A 165 21.94 4.97 6.45
C GLU A 165 20.63 5.75 6.59
N ILE A 166 19.53 5.03 6.78
CA ILE A 166 18.24 5.61 7.18
C ILE A 166 17.74 4.94 8.45
N ASP A 167 17.00 5.69 9.24
CA ASP A 167 16.25 5.19 10.39
C ASP A 167 14.79 5.00 10.01
N VAL A 168 14.22 3.83 10.31
CA VAL A 168 12.80 3.51 10.15
C VAL A 168 12.28 2.94 11.45
N PHE A 169 11.55 3.72 12.23
CA PHE A 169 11.01 3.32 13.53
C PHE A 169 12.08 2.70 14.43
N ASP A 170 13.12 3.47 14.73
CA ASP A 170 14.26 3.10 15.59
C ASP A 170 15.10 1.91 15.09
N LYS A 171 14.94 1.53 13.81
CA LYS A 171 15.77 0.52 13.17
C LYS A 171 16.55 1.13 12.00
N LYS A 172 17.86 0.95 12.04
CA LYS A 172 18.78 1.47 11.04
C LYS A 172 18.95 0.50 9.89
N PHE A 173 18.92 1.02 8.68
CA PHE A 173 19.12 0.25 7.44
C PHE A 173 20.19 0.92 6.58
N ASN A 174 21.15 0.12 6.12
CA ASN A 174 22.04 0.53 5.04
C ASN A 174 21.29 0.41 3.73
N VAL A 175 21.19 1.50 2.99
CA VAL A 175 20.38 1.57 1.78
C VAL A 175 21.11 2.34 0.69
N ARG A 176 20.74 2.10 -0.54
CA ARG A 176 21.05 2.98 -1.68
C ARG A 176 19.82 3.79 -2.04
N ARG A 177 20.01 5.07 -2.34
CA ARG A 177 18.96 5.94 -2.82
C ARG A 177 18.82 5.80 -4.33
N VAL A 178 17.60 5.58 -4.81
CA VAL A 178 17.24 5.55 -6.22
C VAL A 178 16.27 6.68 -6.50
N GLU A 179 16.50 7.43 -7.57
CA GLU A 179 15.67 8.53 -8.01
C GLU A 179 14.96 8.16 -9.31
N GLU A 180 13.67 8.45 -9.38
CA GLU A 180 12.86 8.31 -10.57
C GLU A 180 12.28 9.68 -10.94
N GLN A 181 12.73 10.26 -12.02
CA GLN A 181 12.22 11.49 -12.61
C GLN A 181 11.26 11.15 -13.75
N CYS A 182 10.03 11.61 -13.67
CA CYS A 182 9.01 11.36 -14.66
C CYS A 182 8.44 12.66 -15.21
N GLN A 183 8.28 12.73 -16.52
CA GLN A 183 7.74 13.88 -17.23
C GLN A 183 6.53 13.51 -18.07
N ALA A 184 5.49 14.34 -18.00
CA ALA A 184 4.28 14.21 -18.81
C ALA A 184 3.69 15.60 -19.06
N ASN A 185 3.64 16.05 -20.31
CA ASN A 185 3.19 17.40 -20.68
C ASN A 185 3.94 18.46 -19.84
N ASN A 186 3.21 19.16 -18.94
CA ASN A 186 3.77 20.17 -18.02
C ASN A 186 3.86 19.68 -16.58
N VAL A 187 3.95 18.36 -16.38
CA VAL A 187 4.04 17.74 -15.04
C VAL A 187 5.39 17.04 -14.91
N ASP A 188 6.18 17.51 -13.95
CA ASP A 188 7.46 16.90 -13.57
C ASP A 188 7.33 16.29 -12.18
N LEU A 189 7.69 15.02 -12.03
CA LEU A 189 7.61 14.28 -10.79
C LEU A 189 8.99 13.74 -10.41
N LEU A 190 9.27 13.71 -9.10
CA LEU A 190 10.46 13.08 -8.54
C LEU A 190 10.06 12.10 -7.45
N ASN A 191 10.18 10.80 -7.75
CA ASN A 191 10.00 9.76 -6.75
C ASN A 191 11.36 9.33 -6.20
N LEU A 192 11.39 8.99 -4.92
CA LEU A 192 12.58 8.57 -4.20
C LEU A 192 12.36 7.20 -3.58
N TYR A 193 13.38 6.34 -3.69
CA TYR A 193 13.36 5.00 -3.13
C TYR A 193 14.66 4.74 -2.37
N PHE A 194 14.57 4.12 -1.21
CA PHE A 194 15.69 3.72 -0.37
C PHE A 194 15.67 2.19 -0.24
N ILE A 195 16.64 1.54 -0.86
CA ILE A 195 16.65 0.09 -1.09
C ILE A 195 17.80 -0.53 -0.30
N ASP A 196 17.48 -1.52 0.54
CA ASP A 196 18.51 -2.23 1.32
C ASP A 196 19.30 -3.22 0.47
N ASP A 197 20.29 -3.86 1.08
CA ASP A 197 21.17 -4.86 0.47
C ASP A 197 20.45 -6.15 0.04
N ARG A 198 19.26 -6.41 0.61
CA ARG A 198 18.38 -7.51 0.20
C ARG A 198 17.47 -7.13 -0.97
N GLY A 199 17.55 -5.90 -1.46
CA GLY A 199 16.70 -5.39 -2.53
C GLY A 199 15.30 -4.96 -2.10
N ILE A 200 15.08 -4.80 -0.79
CA ILE A 200 13.79 -4.36 -0.24
C ILE A 200 13.78 -2.84 -0.18
N VAL A 201 12.71 -2.22 -0.71
CA VAL A 201 12.47 -0.78 -0.55
C VAL A 201 12.02 -0.54 0.89
N ARG A 202 12.90 0.06 1.71
CA ARG A 202 12.64 0.37 3.12
C ARG A 202 11.88 1.66 3.31
N ARG A 203 12.12 2.62 2.44
CA ARG A 203 11.39 3.90 2.41
C ARG A 203 11.23 4.33 0.97
N SER A 204 10.08 4.91 0.67
CA SER A 204 9.90 5.64 -0.60
C SER A 204 9.04 6.88 -0.39
N LYS A 205 9.27 7.91 -1.22
CA LYS A 205 8.36 9.04 -1.39
C LYS A 205 7.93 9.06 -2.84
N GLN A 206 6.64 8.80 -3.09
CA GLN A 206 6.11 8.61 -4.44
C GLN A 206 4.92 9.53 -4.69
N TYR A 207 4.85 10.11 -5.88
CA TYR A 207 3.68 10.88 -6.29
C TYR A 207 2.46 9.99 -6.38
N HIS A 208 1.41 10.41 -5.72
CA HIS A 208 0.13 9.73 -5.70
C HIS A 208 -0.87 10.37 -6.68
N SER A 209 -1.27 11.61 -6.42
CA SER A 209 -2.23 12.34 -7.24
C SER A 209 -2.05 13.85 -7.09
N LYS A 210 -2.75 14.62 -7.91
CA LYS A 210 -2.73 16.07 -7.82
C LYS A 210 -3.28 16.60 -6.49
N THR A 211 -4.27 15.92 -5.93
CA THR A 211 -4.97 16.32 -4.69
C THR A 211 -4.20 15.90 -3.45
N LEU A 212 -3.67 14.68 -3.43
CA LEU A 212 -2.99 14.13 -2.25
C LEU A 212 -1.46 14.38 -2.26
N GLY A 213 -0.90 14.86 -3.37
CA GLY A 213 0.54 15.10 -3.49
C GLY A 213 1.35 13.81 -3.45
N TYR A 214 2.35 13.78 -2.59
CA TYR A 214 3.23 12.64 -2.39
C TYR A 214 2.79 11.78 -1.21
N ILE A 215 3.10 10.50 -1.31
CA ILE A 215 2.90 9.52 -0.25
C ILE A 215 4.27 9.00 0.21
N LEU A 216 4.51 9.04 1.51
CA LEU A 216 5.64 8.38 2.18
C LEU A 216 5.21 6.96 2.54
N ILE A 217 6.01 5.99 2.16
CA ILE A 217 5.79 4.58 2.48
C ILE A 217 7.06 4.05 3.14
N GLU A 218 6.93 3.46 4.33
CA GLU A 218 8.03 2.84 5.07
C GLU A 218 7.69 1.39 5.37
N ARG A 219 8.63 0.49 5.08
CA ARG A 219 8.51 -0.93 5.40
C ARG A 219 9.17 -1.20 6.74
N LEU A 220 8.38 -1.69 7.70
CA LEU A 220 8.74 -1.73 9.13
C LEU A 220 9.43 -3.02 9.57
N ASP A 221 9.27 -4.16 8.84
CA ASP A 221 9.82 -5.49 9.12
C ASP A 221 11.32 -5.68 8.76
#